data_317347fa3ca2008e1a4413aa83364ae1
#
_entry.id   317347fa3ca2008e1a4413aa83364ae1
#
_cell.length_a   1.000
_cell.length_b   1.000
_cell.length_c   1.000
_cell.angle_alpha   90.00
_cell.angle_beta   90.00
_cell.angle_gamma   90.00
#
_symmetry.space_group_name_H-M   'P 1'
#
loop_
_entity.id
_entity.type
_entity.pdbx_description
1 polymer ?
#
loop_
_entity_poly.entity_id
_entity_poly.type
_entity_poly.pdbx_seq_one_letter_code
_entity_poly.pdbx_strand_id
1 'polypeptide(L)'
;MKNILIIFCLIQFNLLNIATAVTKTEPIGEVNITIKTPITVVEQAQAINYFDNGSVSIGNAKADVKSCIEKFSFRKKSIKVDLRCYIVMDDKSPAIMEYVAILIGNEELSQNFDKGVSIFPPKNGLKYWQGHFEFKTSSEKYSWINDQTYLGKGVEMRGPNSKQGGLAKYTLYKLQN
;
A
#
# COMPACT_ATOMS: atom_id res chain seq x y z
N MET A 1 -43.81 -59.79 -19.69
CA MET A 1 -43.98 -58.53 -18.90
C MET A 1 -42.63 -58.27 -18.26
N LYS A 2 -41.89 -57.29 -18.77
CA LYS A 2 -40.52 -56.92 -18.31
C LYS A 2 -40.64 -55.77 -17.33
N ASN A 3 -40.28 -56.00 -16.09
CA ASN A 3 -40.22 -54.96 -15.05
C ASN A 3 -38.93 -54.14 -15.29
N ILE A 4 -39.09 -52.87 -15.68
CA ILE A 4 -38.00 -51.90 -15.75
C ILE A 4 -37.87 -51.27 -14.39
N LEU A 5 -36.80 -51.63 -13.68
CA LEU A 5 -36.39 -51.01 -12.41
C LEU A 5 -35.71 -49.70 -12.72
N ILE A 6 -36.43 -48.59 -12.51
CA ILE A 6 -35.84 -47.26 -12.63
C ILE A 6 -35.06 -46.95 -11.34
N ILE A 7 -33.73 -47.06 -11.45
CA ILE A 7 -32.82 -46.62 -10.39
C ILE A 7 -32.73 -45.08 -10.47
N PHE A 8 -33.43 -44.42 -9.58
CA PHE A 8 -33.23 -42.98 -9.34
C PHE A 8 -31.86 -42.80 -8.65
N CYS A 9 -30.83 -42.51 -9.42
CA CYS A 9 -29.58 -41.98 -8.87
C CYS A 9 -29.84 -40.58 -8.32
N LEU A 10 -30.08 -40.50 -7.01
CA LEU A 10 -30.04 -39.25 -6.28
C LEU A 10 -28.58 -38.74 -6.28
N ILE A 11 -28.27 -37.91 -7.27
CA ILE A 11 -27.06 -37.09 -7.26
C ILE A 11 -27.29 -36.06 -6.15
N GLN A 12 -26.78 -36.39 -4.96
CA GLN A 12 -26.61 -35.39 -3.92
C GLN A 12 -25.56 -34.41 -4.45
N PHE A 13 -26.01 -33.27 -4.96
CA PHE A 13 -25.20 -32.09 -5.09
C PHE A 13 -24.78 -31.69 -3.66
N ASN A 14 -23.64 -32.21 -3.23
CA ASN A 14 -22.91 -31.58 -2.16
C ASN A 14 -22.58 -30.16 -2.66
N LEU A 15 -23.41 -29.21 -2.30
CA LEU A 15 -23.07 -27.79 -2.32
C LEU A 15 -21.79 -27.67 -1.48
N LEU A 16 -20.66 -27.78 -2.14
CA LEU A 16 -19.41 -27.31 -1.61
C LEU A 16 -19.68 -25.86 -1.19
N ASN A 17 -19.89 -25.69 0.11
CA ASN A 17 -19.75 -24.38 0.73
C ASN A 17 -18.32 -23.94 0.44
N ILE A 18 -18.13 -23.27 -0.68
CA ILE A 18 -16.93 -22.46 -0.92
C ILE A 18 -17.07 -21.37 0.12
N ALA A 19 -16.59 -21.65 1.34
CA ALA A 19 -16.33 -20.62 2.31
C ALA A 19 -15.35 -19.69 1.61
N THR A 20 -15.86 -18.58 1.09
CA THR A 20 -15.00 -17.48 0.70
C THR A 20 -14.30 -17.08 1.98
N ALA A 21 -13.07 -17.53 2.12
CA ALA A 21 -12.23 -17.08 3.22
C ALA A 21 -12.08 -15.58 3.06
N VAL A 22 -12.93 -14.83 3.75
CA VAL A 22 -12.77 -13.39 3.86
C VAL A 22 -11.47 -13.22 4.64
N THR A 23 -10.40 -12.94 3.94
CA THR A 23 -9.11 -12.64 4.57
C THR A 23 -9.35 -11.46 5.50
N LYS A 24 -9.40 -11.74 6.81
CA LYS A 24 -9.49 -10.69 7.81
C LYS A 24 -8.20 -9.87 7.73
N THR A 25 -8.34 -8.57 7.56
CA THR A 25 -7.22 -7.63 7.67
C THR A 25 -7.33 -6.92 9.01
N GLU A 26 -6.23 -6.87 9.73
CA GLU A 26 -6.13 -6.14 11.00
C GLU A 26 -5.15 -4.98 10.83
N PRO A 27 -5.52 -3.74 11.20
CA PRO A 27 -4.59 -2.62 11.18
C PRO A 27 -3.48 -2.88 12.19
N ILE A 28 -2.23 -2.81 11.74
CA ILE A 28 -1.06 -3.09 12.57
C ILE A 28 -0.09 -1.92 12.66
N GLY A 29 -0.25 -0.90 11.83
CA GLY A 29 0.66 0.23 11.85
C GLY A 29 0.36 1.28 10.80
N GLU A 30 1.28 2.23 10.69
CA GLU A 30 1.20 3.36 9.76
C GLU A 30 2.56 3.66 9.14
N VAL A 31 2.53 4.17 7.92
CA VAL A 31 3.67 4.80 7.26
C VAL A 31 3.30 6.23 6.91
N ASN A 32 4.15 7.18 7.30
CA ASN A 32 4.02 8.59 6.96
C ASN A 32 5.29 9.04 6.24
N ILE A 33 5.16 9.54 5.02
CA ILE A 33 6.27 10.06 4.22
C ILE A 33 6.02 11.54 3.96
N THR A 34 7.01 12.38 4.28
CA THR A 34 6.94 13.82 4.03
C THR A 34 7.33 14.11 2.59
N ILE A 35 6.45 14.76 1.84
CA ILE A 35 6.69 15.17 0.44
C ILE A 35 7.14 16.63 0.45
N LYS A 36 8.41 16.89 0.11
CA LYS A 36 9.01 18.23 0.11
C LYS A 36 9.15 18.83 -1.27
N THR A 37 9.28 17.99 -2.28
CA THR A 37 9.56 18.42 -3.64
C THR A 37 8.48 17.96 -4.62
N PRO A 38 8.24 18.68 -5.70
CA PRO A 38 7.40 18.21 -6.79
C PRO A 38 7.95 16.93 -7.42
N ILE A 39 7.07 16.16 -8.04
CA ILE A 39 7.44 14.97 -8.81
C ILE A 39 8.22 15.43 -10.05
N THR A 40 9.40 14.83 -10.29
CA THR A 40 10.21 15.09 -11.49
C THR A 40 9.82 14.13 -12.60
N VAL A 41 9.21 14.63 -13.66
CA VAL A 41 8.92 13.83 -14.86
C VAL A 41 10.21 13.64 -15.65
N VAL A 42 10.55 12.38 -15.95
CA VAL A 42 11.76 12.00 -16.70
C VAL A 42 11.43 11.78 -18.17
N GLU A 43 10.29 11.14 -18.44
CA GLU A 43 9.70 11.00 -19.78
C GLU A 43 8.17 10.89 -19.66
N GLN A 44 7.45 10.85 -20.78
CA GLN A 44 5.97 10.96 -20.81
C GLN A 44 5.23 9.99 -19.87
N ALA A 45 5.80 8.82 -19.57
CA ALA A 45 5.16 7.79 -18.76
C ALA A 45 5.92 7.48 -17.46
N GLN A 46 6.98 8.20 -17.15
CA GLN A 46 7.89 7.93 -16.04
C GLN A 46 8.22 9.19 -15.26
N ALA A 47 8.18 9.09 -13.95
CA ALA A 47 8.62 10.15 -13.04
C ALA A 47 9.35 9.56 -11.84
N ILE A 48 10.09 10.41 -11.14
CA ILE A 48 10.84 10.06 -9.95
C ILE A 48 10.68 11.12 -8.87
N ASN A 49 10.72 10.71 -7.62
CA ASN A 49 10.78 11.61 -6.48
C ASN A 49 11.74 11.09 -5.41
N TYR A 50 12.23 11.99 -4.56
CA TYR A 50 13.12 11.70 -3.45
C TYR A 50 12.51 12.23 -2.16
N PHE A 51 12.57 11.44 -1.10
CA PHE A 51 12.12 11.81 0.23
C PHE A 51 13.25 11.57 1.23
N ASP A 52 13.31 12.37 2.28
CA ASP A 52 14.34 12.30 3.32
C ASP A 52 13.76 12.33 4.73
N ASN A 53 12.44 12.21 4.88
CA ASN A 53 11.79 12.32 6.17
C ASN A 53 10.47 11.55 6.19
N GLY A 54 10.17 10.99 7.36
CA GLY A 54 8.95 10.26 7.60
C GLY A 54 9.07 9.35 8.83
N SER A 55 8.00 8.63 9.11
CA SER A 55 7.94 7.68 10.22
C SER A 55 7.23 6.40 9.82
N VAL A 56 7.62 5.31 10.42
CA VAL A 56 7.02 3.98 10.27
C VAL A 56 6.69 3.45 11.65
N SER A 57 5.51 2.86 11.80
CA SER A 57 5.15 2.04 12.94
C SER A 57 4.53 0.72 12.47
N ILE A 58 4.92 -0.40 13.07
CA ILE A 58 4.38 -1.74 12.79
C ILE A 58 4.35 -2.49 14.12
N GLY A 59 3.15 -2.75 14.67
CA GLY A 59 3.04 -3.30 16.02
C GLY A 59 3.80 -2.44 17.04
N ASN A 60 4.79 -3.03 17.68
CA ASN A 60 5.68 -2.33 18.63
C ASN A 60 6.97 -1.78 17.99
N ALA A 61 7.22 -2.06 16.72
CA ALA A 61 8.38 -1.53 16.00
C ALA A 61 8.12 -0.10 15.54
N LYS A 62 9.14 0.76 15.66
CA LYS A 62 9.14 2.13 15.16
C LYS A 62 10.41 2.39 14.38
N ALA A 63 10.30 3.20 13.34
CA ALA A 63 11.46 3.63 12.55
C ALA A 63 11.28 5.04 12.01
N ASP A 64 12.42 5.71 11.77
CA ASP A 64 12.50 6.98 11.04
C ASP A 64 12.89 6.71 9.59
N VAL A 65 12.21 7.35 8.67
CA VAL A 65 12.62 7.39 7.26
C VAL A 65 13.79 8.35 7.08
N LYS A 66 14.89 7.88 6.49
CA LYS A 66 16.11 8.67 6.29
C LYS A 66 16.32 9.08 4.84
N SER A 67 15.97 8.19 3.90
CA SER A 67 15.99 8.51 2.46
C SER A 67 15.11 7.53 1.72
N CYS A 68 14.43 8.02 0.69
CA CYS A 68 13.65 7.20 -0.22
C CYS A 68 13.87 7.64 -1.67
N ILE A 69 13.73 6.68 -2.56
CA ILE A 69 13.52 6.91 -3.97
C ILE A 69 12.18 6.30 -4.38
N GLU A 70 11.37 7.09 -5.05
CA GLU A 70 10.07 6.68 -5.56
C GLU A 70 10.02 6.83 -7.07
N LYS A 71 9.56 5.79 -7.74
CA LYS A 71 9.35 5.75 -9.19
C LYS A 71 7.88 5.67 -9.49
N PHE A 72 7.44 6.47 -10.45
CA PHE A 72 6.08 6.45 -10.97
C PHE A 72 6.09 5.92 -12.39
N SER A 73 5.14 5.06 -12.70
CA SER A 73 4.84 4.64 -14.07
C SER A 73 3.39 4.97 -14.37
N PHE A 74 3.18 5.99 -15.21
CA PHE A 74 1.86 6.41 -15.61
C PHE A 74 1.30 5.47 -16.69
N ARG A 75 0.11 4.96 -16.45
CA ARG A 75 -0.63 4.08 -17.33
C ARG A 75 -1.96 4.74 -17.71
N LYS A 76 -2.63 4.23 -18.75
CA LYS A 76 -3.90 4.80 -19.25
C LYS A 76 -4.97 5.03 -18.16
N LYS A 77 -5.04 4.20 -17.13
CA LYS A 77 -6.08 4.26 -16.07
C LYS A 77 -5.53 4.19 -14.66
N SER A 78 -4.22 4.12 -14.49
CA SER A 78 -3.60 3.96 -13.16
C SER A 78 -2.17 4.48 -13.16
N ILE A 79 -1.66 4.72 -11.97
CA ILE A 79 -0.27 5.03 -11.69
C ILE A 79 0.28 3.87 -10.88
N LYS A 80 1.36 3.23 -11.36
CA LYS A 80 2.15 2.32 -10.53
C LYS A 80 3.17 3.14 -9.79
N VAL A 81 3.26 2.92 -8.49
CA VAL A 81 4.29 3.48 -7.61
C VAL A 81 5.21 2.35 -7.16
N ASP A 82 6.50 2.63 -7.15
CA ASP A 82 7.54 1.72 -6.67
C ASP A 82 8.50 2.54 -5.80
N LEU A 83 8.47 2.31 -4.50
CA LEU A 83 9.19 3.07 -3.48
C LEU A 83 10.18 2.17 -2.76
N ARG A 84 11.40 2.65 -2.57
CA ARG A 84 12.41 2.03 -1.70
C ARG A 84 12.97 3.07 -0.75
N CYS A 85 12.98 2.76 0.55
CA CYS A 85 13.49 3.63 1.59
C CYS A 85 14.56 2.95 2.43
N TYR A 86 15.58 3.71 2.79
CA TYR A 86 16.41 3.44 3.95
C TYR A 86 15.74 4.01 5.18
N ILE A 87 15.52 3.18 6.18
CA ILE A 87 14.91 3.56 7.45
C ILE A 87 15.82 3.12 8.61
N VAL A 88 15.69 3.77 9.76
CA VAL A 88 16.44 3.44 10.97
C VAL A 88 15.44 3.12 12.07
N MET A 89 15.52 1.90 12.61
CA MET A 89 14.67 1.43 13.69
C MET A 89 14.96 2.19 14.99
N ASP A 90 14.06 2.14 15.97
CA ASP A 90 14.23 2.81 17.27
C ASP A 90 15.41 2.25 18.09
N ASP A 91 15.81 0.98 17.86
CA ASP A 91 17.01 0.37 18.41
C ASP A 91 18.30 0.73 17.64
N LYS A 92 18.24 1.66 16.68
CA LYS A 92 19.30 2.14 15.80
C LYS A 92 19.73 1.15 14.70
N SER A 93 19.10 0.01 14.57
CA SER A 93 19.38 -0.93 13.49
C SER A 93 18.95 -0.36 12.15
N PRO A 94 19.72 -0.59 11.06
CA PRO A 94 19.31 -0.23 9.72
C PRO A 94 18.20 -1.14 9.22
N ALA A 95 17.33 -0.59 8.36
CA ALA A 95 16.33 -1.37 7.68
C ALA A 95 16.02 -0.79 6.29
N ILE A 96 15.43 -1.63 5.44
CA ILE A 96 14.89 -1.25 4.13
C ILE A 96 13.38 -1.42 4.20
N MET A 97 12.66 -0.44 3.67
CA MET A 97 11.23 -0.52 3.39
C MET A 97 11.03 -0.46 1.89
N GLU A 98 10.30 -1.41 1.35
CA GLU A 98 9.87 -1.43 -0.06
C GLU A 98 8.35 -1.36 -0.13
N TYR A 99 7.86 -0.64 -1.13
CA TYR A 99 6.43 -0.48 -1.35
C TYR A 99 6.12 -0.46 -2.84
N VAL A 100 5.18 -1.29 -3.26
CA VAL A 100 4.65 -1.27 -4.62
C VAL A 100 3.14 -1.09 -4.55
N ALA A 101 2.63 -0.08 -5.24
CA ALA A 101 1.23 0.27 -5.23
C ALA A 101 0.64 0.59 -6.59
N ILE A 102 -0.68 0.57 -6.61
CA ILE A 102 -1.49 1.10 -7.70
C ILE A 102 -2.37 2.22 -7.15
N LEU A 103 -2.34 3.35 -7.85
CA LEU A 103 -3.26 4.45 -7.66
C LEU A 103 -4.18 4.54 -8.89
N ILE A 104 -5.46 4.78 -8.65
CA ILE A 104 -6.45 5.07 -9.70
C ILE A 104 -7.07 6.42 -9.36
N GLY A 105 -6.83 7.39 -10.22
CA GLY A 105 -7.34 8.76 -10.07
C GLY A 105 -7.79 9.35 -11.40
N ASN A 106 -8.22 10.59 -11.35
CA ASN A 106 -8.60 11.41 -12.51
C ASN A 106 -7.82 12.73 -12.47
N GLU A 107 -8.14 13.66 -13.37
CA GLU A 107 -7.49 14.97 -13.44
C GLU A 107 -7.61 15.80 -12.15
N GLU A 108 -8.69 15.63 -11.40
CA GLU A 108 -8.90 16.28 -10.12
C GLU A 108 -7.81 15.89 -9.10
N LEU A 109 -7.31 14.64 -9.14
CA LEU A 109 -6.22 14.19 -8.30
C LEU A 109 -4.97 15.07 -8.49
N SER A 110 -4.54 15.24 -9.74
CA SER A 110 -3.36 16.06 -10.06
C SER A 110 -3.55 17.51 -9.63
N GLN A 111 -4.71 18.10 -9.96
CA GLN A 111 -5.01 19.48 -9.59
C GLN A 111 -5.03 19.71 -8.07
N ASN A 112 -5.61 18.79 -7.31
CA ASN A 112 -5.65 18.86 -5.85
C ASN A 112 -4.26 18.65 -5.23
N PHE A 113 -3.47 17.72 -5.77
CA PHE A 113 -2.10 17.51 -5.34
C PHE A 113 -1.23 18.75 -5.57
N ASP A 114 -1.29 19.36 -6.75
CA ASP A 114 -0.52 20.56 -7.09
C ASP A 114 -0.93 21.77 -6.24
N LYS A 115 -2.21 21.87 -5.88
CA LYS A 115 -2.73 22.92 -4.97
C LYS A 115 -2.43 22.64 -3.49
N GLY A 116 -1.88 21.49 -3.14
CA GLY A 116 -1.64 21.07 -1.75
C GLY A 116 -2.90 20.80 -0.94
N VAL A 117 -4.01 20.46 -1.62
CA VAL A 117 -5.27 20.06 -0.97
C VAL A 117 -5.10 18.64 -0.42
N SER A 118 -5.64 18.38 0.77
CA SER A 118 -5.68 17.00 1.32
C SER A 118 -6.62 16.12 0.51
N ILE A 119 -6.10 14.98 0.08
CA ILE A 119 -6.77 13.99 -0.76
C ILE A 119 -6.99 12.74 0.09
N PHE A 120 -8.25 12.34 0.25
CA PHE A 120 -8.68 11.19 1.05
C PHE A 120 -9.41 10.18 0.16
N PRO A 121 -8.81 9.02 -0.19
CA PRO A 121 -9.52 8.02 -0.97
C PRO A 121 -10.84 7.57 -0.27
N PRO A 122 -11.95 7.39 -1.02
CA PRO A 122 -12.10 7.52 -2.47
C PRO A 122 -12.54 8.91 -2.95
N LYS A 123 -12.15 9.99 -2.31
CA LYS A 123 -12.55 11.39 -2.60
C LYS A 123 -11.41 12.17 -3.27
N ASN A 124 -11.72 13.39 -3.69
CA ASN A 124 -10.76 14.38 -4.19
C ASN A 124 -9.94 13.89 -5.40
N GLY A 125 -10.59 13.16 -6.31
CA GLY A 125 -9.97 12.65 -7.52
C GLY A 125 -9.23 11.30 -7.39
N LEU A 126 -8.97 10.80 -6.19
CA LEU A 126 -8.28 9.54 -5.94
C LEU A 126 -9.27 8.44 -5.54
N LYS A 127 -9.58 7.54 -6.47
CA LYS A 127 -10.59 6.47 -6.29
C LYS A 127 -10.04 5.25 -5.55
N TYR A 128 -8.76 4.94 -5.78
CA TYR A 128 -8.11 3.75 -5.26
C TYR A 128 -6.63 4.02 -5.00
N TRP A 129 -6.12 3.54 -3.86
CA TRP A 129 -4.71 3.63 -3.51
C TRP A 129 -4.36 2.51 -2.53
N GLN A 130 -3.82 1.42 -3.06
CA GLN A 130 -3.40 0.25 -2.27
C GLN A 130 -2.15 -0.39 -2.89
N GLY A 131 -1.42 -1.07 -2.04
CA GLY A 131 -0.22 -1.79 -2.43
C GLY A 131 0.25 -2.71 -1.31
N HIS A 132 1.45 -3.21 -1.43
CA HIS A 132 2.09 -4.02 -0.41
C HIS A 132 3.40 -3.39 0.05
N PHE A 133 3.69 -3.57 1.33
CA PHE A 133 4.93 -3.18 1.97
C PHE A 133 5.70 -4.43 2.40
N GLU A 134 7.01 -4.37 2.21
CA GLU A 134 7.96 -5.34 2.74
C GLU A 134 9.05 -4.58 3.52
N PHE A 135 9.53 -5.21 4.58
CA PHE A 135 10.57 -4.65 5.44
C PHE A 135 11.68 -5.67 5.61
N LYS A 136 12.92 -5.20 5.64
CA LYS A 136 14.10 -6.01 5.95
C LYS A 136 14.97 -5.25 6.92
N THR A 137 15.27 -5.83 8.08
CA THR A 137 16.11 -5.24 9.11
C THR A 137 17.11 -6.24 9.66
N SER A 138 18.26 -5.73 10.11
CA SER A 138 19.24 -6.50 10.86
C SER A 138 18.98 -6.52 12.37
N SER A 139 17.91 -5.86 12.84
CA SER A 139 17.52 -5.88 14.24
C SER A 139 17.09 -7.28 14.68
N GLU A 140 17.74 -7.84 15.68
CA GLU A 140 17.28 -9.08 16.30
C GLU A 140 15.91 -8.90 16.96
N LYS A 141 15.69 -7.76 17.62
CA LYS A 141 14.43 -7.39 18.29
C LYS A 141 13.24 -7.35 17.33
N TYR A 142 13.47 -6.91 16.10
CA TYR A 142 12.43 -6.70 15.09
C TYR A 142 12.55 -7.65 13.90
N SER A 143 13.32 -8.74 14.00
CA SER A 143 13.51 -9.73 12.91
C SER A 143 12.22 -10.32 12.40
N TRP A 144 11.17 -10.37 13.22
CA TRP A 144 9.85 -10.87 12.85
C TRP A 144 9.17 -10.10 11.71
N ILE A 145 9.58 -8.86 11.40
CA ILE A 145 9.04 -8.11 10.27
C ILE A 145 9.59 -8.57 8.92
N ASN A 146 10.75 -9.28 8.93
CA ASN A 146 11.46 -9.68 7.71
C ASN A 146 10.72 -10.70 6.84
N ASP A 147 9.86 -11.49 7.46
CA ASP A 147 9.18 -12.62 6.81
C ASP A 147 7.70 -12.35 6.55
N GLN A 148 7.30 -11.08 6.60
CA GLN A 148 5.92 -10.67 6.43
C GLN A 148 5.77 -9.64 5.32
N THR A 149 4.66 -9.75 4.59
CA THR A 149 4.20 -8.74 3.66
C THR A 149 2.95 -8.08 4.24
N TYR A 150 2.87 -6.77 4.16
CA TYR A 150 1.76 -5.99 4.69
C TYR A 150 0.96 -5.36 3.55
N LEU A 151 -0.36 -5.41 3.64
CA LEU A 151 -1.21 -4.59 2.78
C LEU A 151 -1.13 -3.14 3.24
N GLY A 152 -0.76 -2.24 2.35
CA GLY A 152 -0.78 -0.80 2.59
C GLY A 152 -1.97 -0.14 1.92
N LYS A 153 -2.78 0.56 2.69
CA LYS A 153 -3.90 1.38 2.19
C LYS A 153 -3.57 2.85 2.38
N GLY A 154 -3.50 3.60 1.29
CA GLY A 154 -3.36 5.05 1.36
C GLY A 154 -4.59 5.69 2.00
N VAL A 155 -4.38 6.58 2.96
CA VAL A 155 -5.46 7.24 3.70
C VAL A 155 -5.47 8.74 3.55
N GLU A 156 -4.32 9.37 3.32
CA GLU A 156 -4.19 10.80 3.04
C GLU A 156 -2.98 11.08 2.16
N MET A 157 -3.17 11.95 1.17
CA MET A 157 -2.11 12.48 0.34
C MET A 157 -2.22 14.00 0.24
N ARG A 158 -1.09 14.70 0.30
CA ARG A 158 -0.99 16.15 0.03
C ARG A 158 0.29 16.42 -0.75
N GLY A 159 0.19 17.32 -1.72
CA GLY A 159 1.37 17.79 -2.43
C GLY A 159 2.26 18.73 -1.60
N PRO A 160 3.47 19.02 -2.08
CA PRO A 160 4.46 19.85 -1.36
C PRO A 160 4.00 21.28 -1.11
N ASN A 161 3.08 21.81 -1.91
CA ASN A 161 2.54 23.16 -1.79
C ASN A 161 1.51 23.32 -0.66
N SER A 162 1.21 22.26 0.08
CA SER A 162 0.29 22.33 1.23
C SER A 162 0.87 23.18 2.35
N LYS A 163 0.03 24.06 2.95
CA LYS A 163 0.39 24.82 4.16
C LYS A 163 0.79 23.95 5.35
N GLN A 164 0.32 22.70 5.39
CA GLN A 164 0.64 21.70 6.42
C GLN A 164 1.84 20.82 6.04
N GLY A 165 2.49 21.12 4.92
CA GLY A 165 3.51 20.28 4.31
C GLY A 165 2.93 19.10 3.52
N GLY A 166 3.69 18.62 2.55
CA GLY A 166 3.32 17.47 1.75
C GLY A 166 3.39 16.16 2.56
N LEU A 167 2.49 15.24 2.26
CA LEU A 167 2.34 13.98 3.00
C LEU A 167 1.85 12.85 2.08
N ALA A 168 2.38 11.66 2.29
CA ALA A 168 1.75 10.41 1.89
C ALA A 168 1.59 9.55 3.16
N LYS A 169 0.35 9.28 3.55
CA LYS A 169 0.03 8.49 4.75
C LYS A 169 -0.66 7.20 4.36
N TYR A 170 -0.23 6.10 4.99
CA TYR A 170 -0.77 4.76 4.79
C TYR A 170 -1.11 4.12 6.12
N THR A 171 -2.18 3.33 6.13
CA THR A 171 -2.41 2.32 7.18
C THR A 171 -1.90 0.97 6.68
N LEU A 172 -1.14 0.28 7.53
CA LEU A 172 -0.66 -1.08 7.28
C LEU A 172 -1.62 -2.10 7.90
N TYR A 173 -1.87 -3.16 7.15
CA TYR A 173 -2.70 -4.28 7.58
C TYR A 173 -1.90 -5.58 7.49
N LYS A 174 -2.01 -6.40 8.52
CA LYS A 174 -1.55 -7.79 8.47
C LYS A 174 -2.64 -8.64 7.81
N LEU A 175 -2.25 -9.47 6.86
CA LEU A 175 -3.11 -10.51 6.32
C LEU A 175 -3.14 -11.67 7.34
N GLN A 176 -4.31 -12.03 7.81
CA GLN A 176 -4.49 -13.22 8.65
C GLN A 176 -4.85 -14.40 7.75
N ASN A 177 -4.09 -15.47 7.89
CA ASN A 177 -4.38 -16.76 7.24
C ASN A 177 -5.51 -17.48 7.96
#